data_de89d6c85226b74b1599e05de88bb996
#
_entry.id   de89d6c85226b74b1599e05de88bb996
#
_cell.length_a   1.000
_cell.length_b   1.000
_cell.length_c   1.000
_cell.angle_alpha   90.00
_cell.angle_beta   90.00
_cell.angle_gamma   90.00
#
_symmetry.space_group_name_H-M   'P 1'
#
loop_
_entity.id
_entity.type
_entity.pdbx_description
1 polymer ?
#
loop_
_entity_poly.entity_id
_entity_poly.type
_entity_poly.pdbx_seq_one_letter_code
_entity_poly.pdbx_strand_id
1 'polypeptide(L)'
;MKNGIVRRVTGPVVDVQFPAGHLPDIYNAIEIQLEDRKVVMEAMQQLGSDTVRCVSLFSTDGIARGCTAVDTGSPVTMPVGEATLGRMFNVVGDPIDGKGPVEAERMPIHRAAPSFTDVIPSTEILETGIKVVDLLAPYSKGGKIGLFGGAGVGKTVLIQELIRNVAYEHGGYSVFAGVGERSREGNDLWNEMTESGVISKTALVFGQMNEPPGARLRVPLSGLTIAENFRDSSGQDVLLFIDNIFRFTQAGSEVSALLGRMPSAVGYQPTLATEMGTLQERITSTRNGSVTSVQAIYVPADDLTDPAPATAFAHLDATTVLDRGISELGIYPAVDPLASTSRILEPDVLGCRHYDTARAVQTVLQKYKDLQDIIAVLGMDELSLEDKATVNRARRIQRFLSQPFHVAENFTGLAGKYVKLEDTIRGFEIILGGECDDIPEQAFLMCGSIEDVLAKRKQM
;
A
#
# COMPACT_ATOMS: atom_id res chain seq x y z
N MET A 1 31.78 -12.57 15.96
CA MET A 1 31.77 -12.19 14.53
C MET A 1 32.76 -13.10 13.82
N LYS A 2 32.37 -13.64 12.69
CA LYS A 2 33.22 -14.55 11.89
C LYS A 2 33.70 -13.80 10.67
N ASN A 3 34.97 -13.86 10.35
CA ASN A 3 35.55 -13.15 9.21
C ASN A 3 35.69 -14.10 8.02
N GLY A 4 35.20 -13.65 6.89
CA GLY A 4 35.36 -14.26 5.57
C GLY A 4 36.18 -13.37 4.66
N ILE A 5 36.53 -13.91 3.50
CA ILE A 5 37.31 -13.21 2.48
C ILE A 5 36.54 -13.23 1.17
N VAL A 6 36.39 -12.08 0.53
CA VAL A 6 35.76 -11.96 -0.79
C VAL A 6 36.55 -12.70 -1.84
N ARG A 7 35.94 -13.63 -2.54
CA ARG A 7 36.54 -14.42 -3.63
C ARG A 7 36.12 -13.96 -5.01
N ARG A 8 34.89 -13.53 -5.14
CA ARG A 8 34.34 -13.12 -6.43
C ARG A 8 33.29 -12.00 -6.22
N VAL A 9 33.29 -11.03 -7.13
CA VAL A 9 32.26 -9.99 -7.24
C VAL A 9 31.71 -10.04 -8.66
N THR A 10 30.37 -10.14 -8.78
CA THR A 10 29.69 -10.19 -10.08
C THR A 10 28.42 -9.34 -9.98
N GLY A 11 28.52 -8.04 -10.30
CA GLY A 11 27.46 -7.10 -10.06
C GLY A 11 27.06 -7.10 -8.57
N PRO A 12 25.77 -7.20 -8.21
CA PRO A 12 25.32 -7.19 -6.83
C PRO A 12 25.57 -8.52 -6.09
N VAL A 13 26.15 -9.52 -6.73
CA VAL A 13 26.44 -10.83 -6.12
C VAL A 13 27.90 -10.93 -5.72
N VAL A 14 28.15 -11.32 -4.48
CA VAL A 14 29.48 -11.46 -3.90
C VAL A 14 29.63 -12.85 -3.28
N ASP A 15 30.61 -13.61 -3.75
CA ASP A 15 30.97 -14.91 -3.14
C ASP A 15 32.06 -14.69 -2.08
N VAL A 16 31.74 -15.07 -0.84
CA VAL A 16 32.60 -14.90 0.32
C VAL A 16 33.00 -16.28 0.88
N GLN A 17 34.28 -16.50 1.06
CA GLN A 17 34.81 -17.72 1.67
C GLN A 17 34.99 -17.50 3.17
N PHE A 18 34.44 -18.41 3.96
CA PHE A 18 34.62 -18.49 5.41
C PHE A 18 35.48 -19.71 5.80
N PRO A 19 36.01 -19.76 7.02
CA PRO A 19 36.66 -20.94 7.51
C PRO A 19 35.73 -22.17 7.48
N ALA A 20 36.25 -23.33 7.15
CA ALA A 20 35.47 -24.56 7.07
C ALA A 20 34.72 -24.83 8.38
N GLY A 21 33.44 -25.20 8.26
CA GLY A 21 32.54 -25.43 9.38
C GLY A 21 32.00 -24.16 10.08
N HIS A 22 32.27 -22.98 9.51
CA HIS A 22 31.84 -21.67 10.06
C HIS A 22 31.07 -20.81 9.05
N LEU A 23 30.30 -21.45 8.18
CA LEU A 23 29.44 -20.73 7.26
C LEU A 23 28.40 -19.89 8.01
N PRO A 24 28.07 -18.68 7.52
CA PRO A 24 26.89 -17.91 7.96
C PRO A 24 25.60 -18.68 7.70
N ASP A 25 24.62 -18.45 8.56
CA ASP A 25 23.26 -18.88 8.29
C ASP A 25 22.66 -18.08 7.12
N ILE A 26 21.72 -18.70 6.41
CA ILE A 26 21.00 -18.03 5.33
C ILE A 26 20.24 -16.81 5.90
N TYR A 27 20.28 -15.70 5.18
CA TYR A 27 19.80 -14.37 5.54
C TYR A 27 20.64 -13.61 6.57
N ASN A 28 21.73 -14.16 7.08
CA ASN A 28 22.63 -13.35 7.90
C ASN A 28 23.15 -12.14 7.11
N ALA A 29 23.24 -11.02 7.80
CA ALA A 29 23.87 -9.81 7.28
C ALA A 29 25.40 -9.98 7.28
N ILE A 30 26.01 -9.80 6.12
CA ILE A 30 27.45 -9.82 5.91
C ILE A 30 27.91 -8.40 5.60
N GLU A 31 28.84 -7.88 6.37
CA GLU A 31 29.32 -6.51 6.27
C GLU A 31 30.72 -6.44 5.69
N ILE A 32 30.95 -5.52 4.76
CA ILE A 32 32.26 -5.16 4.24
C ILE A 32 32.50 -3.68 4.54
N GLN A 33 33.56 -3.38 5.27
CA GLN A 33 33.97 -2.00 5.51
C GLN A 33 34.89 -1.54 4.37
N LEU A 34 34.45 -0.55 3.62
CA LEU A 34 35.29 0.21 2.68
C LEU A 34 35.81 1.49 3.35
N GLU A 35 36.68 2.21 2.68
CA GLU A 35 37.29 3.44 3.22
C GLU A 35 36.25 4.51 3.54
N ASP A 36 35.25 4.66 2.68
CA ASP A 36 34.22 5.73 2.71
C ASP A 36 32.86 5.24 3.21
N ARG A 37 32.59 3.93 3.20
CA ARG A 37 31.28 3.40 3.49
C ARG A 37 31.30 1.94 3.96
N LYS A 38 30.21 1.54 4.56
CA LYS A 38 29.91 0.14 4.89
C LYS A 38 28.94 -0.42 3.84
N VAL A 39 29.25 -1.59 3.31
CA VAL A 39 28.37 -2.33 2.41
C VAL A 39 27.80 -3.53 3.17
N VAL A 40 26.49 -3.64 3.18
CA VAL A 40 25.73 -4.73 3.79
C VAL A 40 25.19 -5.64 2.71
N MET A 41 25.38 -6.93 2.87
CA MET A 41 24.89 -7.98 1.99
C MET A 41 24.14 -9.03 2.79
N GLU A 42 23.30 -9.81 2.15
CA GLU A 42 22.63 -10.98 2.73
C GLU A 42 23.21 -12.28 2.21
N ALA A 43 23.47 -13.23 3.11
CA ALA A 43 23.83 -14.60 2.76
C ALA A 43 22.61 -15.31 2.15
N MET A 44 22.66 -15.66 0.86
CA MET A 44 21.51 -16.20 0.13
C MET A 44 21.66 -17.66 -0.28
N GLN A 45 22.88 -18.14 -0.43
CA GLN A 45 23.11 -19.50 -0.90
C GLN A 45 24.49 -20.00 -0.43
N GLN A 46 24.54 -21.19 0.12
CA GLN A 46 25.78 -21.88 0.44
C GLN A 46 26.30 -22.62 -0.80
N LEU A 47 27.55 -22.37 -1.17
CA LEU A 47 28.23 -22.97 -2.32
C LEU A 47 29.31 -23.94 -1.83
N GLY A 48 28.93 -25.09 -1.30
CA GLY A 48 29.85 -26.06 -0.75
C GLY A 48 30.13 -25.84 0.76
N SER A 49 31.30 -26.24 1.21
CA SER A 49 31.62 -26.32 2.65
C SER A 49 32.20 -25.05 3.28
N ASP A 50 32.57 -24.06 2.46
CA ASP A 50 33.33 -22.88 2.94
C ASP A 50 32.94 -21.57 2.24
N THR A 51 32.09 -21.61 1.25
CA THR A 51 31.75 -20.43 0.44
C THR A 51 30.24 -20.13 0.50
N VAL A 52 29.91 -18.87 0.70
CA VAL A 52 28.53 -18.36 0.69
C VAL A 52 28.37 -17.32 -0.40
N ARG A 53 27.31 -17.43 -1.16
CA ARG A 53 26.88 -16.42 -2.12
C ARG A 53 25.98 -15.41 -1.43
N CYS A 54 26.39 -14.16 -1.47
CA CYS A 54 25.69 -13.05 -0.88
C CYS A 54 25.09 -12.15 -1.98
N VAL A 55 23.97 -11.53 -1.68
CA VAL A 55 23.35 -10.49 -2.51
C VAL A 55 23.47 -9.15 -1.77
N SER A 56 24.07 -8.18 -2.44
CA SER A 56 24.29 -6.87 -1.85
C SER A 56 23.00 -6.05 -1.80
N LEU A 57 22.83 -5.30 -0.71
CA LEU A 57 21.77 -4.31 -0.53
C LEU A 57 22.23 -2.91 -0.97
N PHE A 58 23.53 -2.74 -1.27
CA PHE A 58 24.12 -1.49 -1.77
C PHE A 58 24.96 -1.74 -3.01
N SER A 59 25.43 -0.66 -3.67
CA SER A 59 26.40 -0.81 -4.75
C SER A 59 27.63 -1.55 -4.27
N THR A 60 28.11 -2.48 -5.09
CA THR A 60 29.33 -3.27 -4.85
C THR A 60 30.60 -2.58 -5.38
N ASP A 61 30.49 -1.37 -5.89
CA ASP A 61 31.64 -0.62 -6.40
C ASP A 61 32.69 -0.44 -5.30
N GLY A 62 33.95 -0.67 -5.65
CA GLY A 62 35.07 -0.61 -4.69
C GLY A 62 35.31 -1.90 -3.91
N ILE A 63 34.43 -2.90 -3.96
CA ILE A 63 34.71 -4.21 -3.36
C ILE A 63 35.70 -4.98 -4.24
N ALA A 64 36.88 -5.27 -3.69
CA ALA A 64 37.91 -6.05 -4.34
C ALA A 64 37.97 -7.50 -3.81
N ARG A 65 38.53 -8.38 -4.61
CA ARG A 65 38.91 -9.73 -4.14
C ARG A 65 39.94 -9.59 -2.99
N GLY A 66 39.73 -10.35 -1.94
CA GLY A 66 40.60 -10.28 -0.75
C GLY A 66 40.07 -9.32 0.33
N CYS A 67 39.06 -8.51 0.07
CA CYS A 67 38.43 -7.73 1.14
C CYS A 67 37.88 -8.64 2.24
N THR A 68 37.98 -8.17 3.48
CA THR A 68 37.40 -8.86 4.64
C THR A 68 35.91 -8.62 4.69
N ALA A 69 35.16 -9.70 4.82
CA ALA A 69 33.70 -9.65 5.03
C ALA A 69 33.38 -10.24 6.42
N VAL A 70 32.55 -9.59 7.17
CA VAL A 70 32.22 -9.95 8.55
C VAL A 70 30.78 -10.45 8.63
N ASP A 71 30.59 -11.69 9.11
CA ASP A 71 29.29 -12.21 9.49
C ASP A 71 28.86 -11.58 10.81
N THR A 72 27.71 -10.88 10.80
CA THR A 72 27.16 -10.25 12.01
C THR A 72 26.52 -11.26 12.96
N GLY A 73 26.24 -12.49 12.47
CA GLY A 73 25.56 -13.56 13.22
C GLY A 73 24.04 -13.37 13.33
N SER A 74 23.47 -12.41 12.61
CA SER A 74 22.04 -12.14 12.57
C SER A 74 21.59 -11.60 11.21
N PRO A 75 20.32 -11.72 10.84
CA PRO A 75 19.77 -11.03 9.69
C PRO A 75 19.89 -9.51 9.78
N VAL A 76 19.63 -8.83 8.67
CA VAL A 76 19.47 -7.38 8.63
C VAL A 76 18.39 -6.96 9.63
N THR A 77 18.66 -5.88 10.36
CA THR A 77 17.76 -5.36 11.40
C THR A 77 17.27 -3.96 11.07
N MET A 78 16.08 -3.60 11.56
CA MET A 78 15.49 -2.27 11.46
C MET A 78 15.33 -1.65 12.86
N PRO A 79 15.55 -0.33 13.02
CA PRO A 79 15.11 0.38 14.22
C PRO A 79 13.58 0.33 14.31
N VAL A 80 13.08 0.18 15.52
CA VAL A 80 11.64 0.06 15.79
C VAL A 80 11.19 0.97 16.93
N GLY A 81 9.88 1.15 17.08
CA GLY A 81 9.29 1.97 18.12
C GLY A 81 9.12 3.45 17.72
N GLU A 82 8.63 4.26 18.66
CA GLU A 82 8.24 5.66 18.43
C GLU A 82 9.36 6.55 17.89
N ALA A 83 10.63 6.21 18.16
CA ALA A 83 11.77 6.95 17.64
C ALA A 83 11.88 6.89 16.10
N THR A 84 11.16 5.97 15.45
CA THR A 84 11.10 5.88 13.98
C THR A 84 10.07 6.82 13.35
N LEU A 85 9.14 7.34 14.13
CA LEU A 85 8.10 8.26 13.64
C LEU A 85 8.72 9.59 13.20
N GLY A 86 8.24 10.12 12.08
CA GLY A 86 8.77 11.34 11.50
C GLY A 86 10.14 11.17 10.85
N ARG A 87 10.60 9.93 10.63
CA ARG A 87 11.93 9.63 10.10
C ARG A 87 11.84 8.85 8.77
N MET A 88 12.91 8.96 7.99
CA MET A 88 13.07 8.26 6.71
C MET A 88 14.33 7.39 6.76
N PHE A 89 14.16 6.12 6.39
CA PHE A 89 15.20 5.10 6.47
C PHE A 89 15.49 4.44 5.12
N ASN A 90 16.70 3.95 4.96
CA ASN A 90 17.04 2.99 3.92
C ASN A 90 16.67 1.55 4.34
N VAL A 91 16.97 0.57 3.48
CA VAL A 91 16.64 -0.84 3.69
C VAL A 91 17.25 -1.47 4.95
N VAL A 92 18.38 -0.97 5.43
CA VAL A 92 19.08 -1.47 6.64
C VAL A 92 18.79 -0.60 7.88
N GLY A 93 17.89 0.37 7.77
CA GLY A 93 17.49 1.22 8.87
C GLY A 93 18.45 2.36 9.20
N ASP A 94 19.30 2.76 8.25
CA ASP A 94 20.05 3.99 8.41
C ASP A 94 19.17 5.18 8.00
N PRO A 95 19.13 6.26 8.81
CA PRO A 95 18.38 7.46 8.46
C PRO A 95 18.92 8.13 7.19
N ILE A 96 18.02 8.51 6.29
CA ILE A 96 18.36 9.23 5.03
C ILE A 96 17.72 10.63 4.96
N ASP A 97 17.15 11.10 6.05
CA ASP A 97 16.45 12.39 6.18
C ASP A 97 17.34 13.55 6.64
N GLY A 98 18.64 13.30 6.85
CA GLY A 98 19.59 14.30 7.31
C GLY A 98 19.43 14.73 8.78
N LYS A 99 18.53 14.11 9.55
CA LYS A 99 18.25 14.47 10.96
C LYS A 99 19.14 13.74 11.98
N GLY A 100 20.20 13.05 11.53
CA GLY A 100 21.13 12.31 12.39
C GLY A 100 20.65 10.90 12.78
N PRO A 101 21.46 10.15 13.54
CA PRO A 101 21.18 8.77 13.91
C PRO A 101 19.92 8.65 14.77
N VAL A 102 19.31 7.45 14.73
CA VAL A 102 18.17 7.08 15.57
C VAL A 102 18.62 6.04 16.58
N GLU A 103 18.49 6.37 17.85
CA GLU A 103 18.70 5.44 18.95
C GLU A 103 17.39 4.72 19.26
N ALA A 104 17.30 3.47 18.86
CA ALA A 104 16.12 2.63 19.03
C ALA A 104 16.51 1.16 19.14
N GLU A 105 15.62 0.36 19.73
CA GLU A 105 15.71 -1.09 19.62
C GLU A 105 15.69 -1.50 18.15
N ARG A 106 16.40 -2.58 17.82
CA ARG A 106 16.46 -3.10 16.46
C ARG A 106 15.92 -4.52 16.40
N MET A 107 15.08 -4.77 15.41
CA MET A 107 14.47 -6.08 15.19
C MET A 107 14.84 -6.63 13.81
N PRO A 108 15.06 -7.96 13.67
CA PRO A 108 15.39 -8.56 12.39
C PRO A 108 14.22 -8.45 11.40
N ILE A 109 14.54 -8.21 10.13
CA ILE A 109 13.52 -8.10 9.07
C ILE A 109 12.96 -9.47 8.65
N HIS A 110 13.75 -10.54 8.81
CA HIS A 110 13.30 -11.91 8.59
C HIS A 110 12.69 -12.45 9.88
N ARG A 111 11.38 -12.51 9.91
CA ARG A 111 10.57 -13.00 11.03
C ARG A 111 9.52 -13.98 10.51
N ALA A 112 9.15 -14.94 11.33
CA ALA A 112 8.02 -15.80 11.05
C ALA A 112 6.70 -14.99 11.11
N ALA A 113 5.72 -15.40 10.33
CA ALA A 113 4.35 -14.92 10.49
C ALA A 113 3.83 -15.26 11.91
N PRO A 114 2.85 -14.50 12.42
CA PRO A 114 2.17 -14.84 13.68
C PRO A 114 1.67 -16.27 13.66
N SER A 115 1.67 -16.92 14.83
CA SER A 115 1.18 -18.29 14.92
C SER A 115 -0.31 -18.35 14.55
N PHE A 116 -0.76 -19.49 14.01
CA PHE A 116 -2.15 -19.67 13.62
C PHE A 116 -3.15 -19.42 14.76
N THR A 117 -2.72 -19.62 16.00
CA THR A 117 -3.52 -19.39 17.21
C THR A 117 -3.58 -17.91 17.65
N ASP A 118 -2.65 -17.08 17.17
CA ASP A 118 -2.58 -15.67 17.51
C ASP A 118 -3.27 -14.77 16.50
N VAL A 119 -3.51 -15.29 15.29
CA VAL A 119 -4.26 -14.60 14.24
C VAL A 119 -5.73 -14.54 14.61
N ILE A 120 -6.30 -13.35 14.58
CA ILE A 120 -7.73 -13.13 14.77
C ILE A 120 -8.32 -12.73 13.41
N PRO A 121 -9.28 -13.52 12.87
CA PRO A 121 -10.03 -13.07 11.71
C PRO A 121 -10.77 -11.79 12.07
N SER A 122 -10.41 -10.68 11.44
CA SER A 122 -11.08 -9.42 11.70
C SER A 122 -12.22 -9.24 10.69
N THR A 123 -13.42 -9.12 11.23
CA THR A 123 -14.62 -8.69 10.51
C THR A 123 -14.93 -7.20 10.76
N GLU A 124 -14.07 -6.54 11.55
CA GLU A 124 -14.24 -5.12 11.83
C GLU A 124 -13.82 -4.27 10.64
N ILE A 125 -14.65 -3.28 10.32
CA ILE A 125 -14.35 -2.28 9.30
C ILE A 125 -13.26 -1.33 9.85
N LEU A 126 -12.25 -1.06 9.03
CA LEU A 126 -11.42 0.13 9.19
C LEU A 126 -12.16 1.30 8.55
N GLU A 127 -12.87 2.07 9.33
CA GLU A 127 -13.58 3.24 8.83
C GLU A 127 -12.58 4.29 8.35
N THR A 128 -12.57 4.52 7.04
CA THR A 128 -11.60 5.43 6.40
C THR A 128 -12.07 6.89 6.39
N GLY A 129 -13.36 7.11 6.59
CA GLY A 129 -14.00 8.42 6.46
C GLY A 129 -14.15 8.89 5.02
N ILE A 130 -13.89 8.00 4.05
CA ILE A 130 -14.01 8.25 2.62
C ILE A 130 -15.23 7.50 2.10
N LYS A 131 -16.28 8.24 1.74
CA LYS A 131 -17.60 7.68 1.40
C LYS A 131 -17.57 6.53 0.41
N VAL A 132 -16.85 6.71 -0.71
CA VAL A 132 -16.82 5.70 -1.77
C VAL A 132 -16.12 4.41 -1.32
N VAL A 133 -15.11 4.52 -0.48
CA VAL A 133 -14.39 3.37 0.09
C VAL A 133 -15.27 2.68 1.11
N ASP A 134 -15.72 3.42 2.13
CA ASP A 134 -16.44 2.84 3.26
C ASP A 134 -17.78 2.21 2.85
N LEU A 135 -18.46 2.78 1.83
CA LEU A 135 -19.73 2.22 1.35
C LEU A 135 -19.55 1.00 0.45
N LEU A 136 -18.68 1.10 -0.59
CA LEU A 136 -18.68 0.17 -1.73
C LEU A 136 -17.51 -0.82 -1.73
N ALA A 137 -16.39 -0.46 -1.11
CA ALA A 137 -15.22 -1.31 -1.00
C ALA A 137 -14.59 -1.19 0.39
N PRO A 138 -15.34 -1.45 1.48
CA PRO A 138 -14.88 -1.24 2.84
C PRO A 138 -13.63 -2.07 3.16
N TYR A 139 -12.70 -1.47 3.91
CA TYR A 139 -11.48 -2.11 4.35
C TYR A 139 -11.71 -2.85 5.66
N SER A 140 -11.17 -4.07 5.78
CA SER A 140 -11.12 -4.78 7.04
C SER A 140 -9.85 -4.45 7.81
N LYS A 141 -9.93 -4.33 9.12
CA LYS A 141 -8.74 -4.25 9.99
C LYS A 141 -7.89 -5.52 9.82
N GLY A 142 -6.58 -5.34 9.64
CA GLY A 142 -5.68 -6.45 9.33
C GLY A 142 -5.82 -7.02 7.94
N GLY A 143 -6.64 -6.39 7.10
CA GLY A 143 -6.84 -6.77 5.70
C GLY A 143 -5.74 -6.27 4.77
N LYS A 144 -5.73 -6.83 3.57
CA LYS A 144 -4.80 -6.50 2.49
C LYS A 144 -5.57 -5.89 1.34
N ILE A 145 -5.30 -4.61 1.08
CA ILE A 145 -6.02 -3.82 0.08
C ILE A 145 -5.12 -3.57 -1.12
N GLY A 146 -5.58 -3.95 -2.30
CA GLY A 146 -4.93 -3.59 -3.56
C GLY A 146 -5.41 -2.23 -4.05
N LEU A 147 -4.48 -1.31 -4.30
CA LEU A 147 -4.77 -0.01 -4.88
C LEU A 147 -4.29 0.01 -6.33
N PHE A 148 -5.24 0.11 -7.24
CA PHE A 148 -5.01 0.15 -8.68
C PHE A 148 -5.24 1.54 -9.23
N GLY A 149 -4.44 1.96 -10.19
CA GLY A 149 -4.65 3.22 -10.87
C GLY A 149 -3.43 3.65 -11.67
N GLY A 150 -3.70 4.29 -12.79
CA GLY A 150 -2.67 4.90 -13.64
C GLY A 150 -2.02 6.12 -12.98
N ALA A 151 -1.10 6.74 -13.71
CA ALA A 151 -0.50 7.99 -13.27
C ALA A 151 -1.53 9.15 -13.30
N GLY A 152 -1.48 10.02 -12.31
CA GLY A 152 -2.27 11.26 -12.29
C GLY A 152 -3.74 11.13 -11.86
N VAL A 153 -4.16 9.96 -11.34
CA VAL A 153 -5.55 9.74 -10.86
C VAL A 153 -5.75 10.07 -9.37
N GLY A 154 -4.72 10.61 -8.70
CA GLY A 154 -4.81 10.99 -7.29
C GLY A 154 -4.45 9.89 -6.29
N LYS A 155 -3.69 8.86 -6.69
CA LYS A 155 -3.25 7.77 -5.81
C LYS A 155 -2.53 8.28 -4.55
N THR A 156 -1.53 9.14 -4.71
CA THR A 156 -0.74 9.70 -3.61
C THR A 156 -1.61 10.50 -2.64
N VAL A 157 -2.52 11.32 -3.16
CA VAL A 157 -3.44 12.12 -2.35
C VAL A 157 -4.39 11.23 -1.54
N LEU A 158 -4.88 10.13 -2.13
CA LEU A 158 -5.70 9.15 -1.41
C LEU A 158 -4.91 8.47 -0.29
N ILE A 159 -3.67 8.07 -0.54
CA ILE A 159 -2.78 7.47 0.47
C ILE A 159 -2.56 8.44 1.64
N GLN A 160 -2.26 9.69 1.35
CA GLN A 160 -2.04 10.70 2.39
C GLN A 160 -3.30 10.98 3.21
N GLU A 161 -4.47 11.01 2.59
CA GLU A 161 -5.75 11.17 3.30
C GLU A 161 -6.04 9.98 4.21
N LEU A 162 -5.76 8.75 3.75
CA LEU A 162 -5.86 7.54 4.59
C LEU A 162 -4.92 7.61 5.80
N ILE A 163 -3.65 8.01 5.59
CA ILE A 163 -2.69 8.21 6.68
C ILE A 163 -3.20 9.23 7.67
N ARG A 164 -3.66 10.37 7.17
CA ARG A 164 -4.20 11.45 8.00
C ARG A 164 -5.39 10.96 8.83
N ASN A 165 -6.34 10.27 8.19
CA ASN A 165 -7.56 9.82 8.86
C ASN A 165 -7.24 8.75 9.91
N VAL A 166 -6.36 7.80 9.63
CA VAL A 166 -5.91 6.83 10.64
C VAL A 166 -5.20 7.52 11.81
N ALA A 167 -4.34 8.49 11.54
CA ALA A 167 -3.58 9.20 12.57
C ALA A 167 -4.46 10.05 13.50
N TYR A 168 -5.41 10.79 12.94
CA TYR A 168 -6.20 11.77 13.69
C TYR A 168 -7.52 11.22 14.24
N GLU A 169 -8.17 10.32 13.50
CA GLU A 169 -9.49 9.79 13.90
C GLU A 169 -9.37 8.48 14.71
N HIS A 170 -8.34 7.66 14.41
CA HIS A 170 -8.12 6.38 15.10
C HIS A 170 -6.91 6.38 16.04
N GLY A 171 -6.09 7.43 16.02
CA GLY A 171 -4.88 7.51 16.85
C GLY A 171 -3.79 6.52 16.48
N GLY A 172 -3.90 5.85 15.32
CA GLY A 172 -2.97 4.85 14.83
C GLY A 172 -1.70 5.44 14.21
N TYR A 173 -0.76 4.55 13.92
CA TYR A 173 0.48 4.88 13.22
C TYR A 173 0.45 4.35 11.79
N SER A 174 1.27 4.95 10.94
CA SER A 174 1.44 4.50 9.56
C SER A 174 2.89 4.22 9.25
N VAL A 175 3.13 3.26 8.37
CA VAL A 175 4.45 2.97 7.81
C VAL A 175 4.33 2.97 6.30
N PHE A 176 5.21 3.67 5.62
CA PHE A 176 5.26 3.70 4.17
C PHE A 176 6.55 3.02 3.68
N ALA A 177 6.41 2.00 2.86
CA ALA A 177 7.50 1.27 2.21
C ALA A 177 7.51 1.61 0.70
N GLY A 178 8.43 2.48 0.29
CA GLY A 178 8.64 2.86 -1.11
C GLY A 178 9.58 1.89 -1.80
N VAL A 179 9.04 1.05 -2.68
CA VAL A 179 9.75 -0.06 -3.33
C VAL A 179 9.99 0.25 -4.80
N GLY A 180 11.22 0.54 -5.16
CA GLY A 180 11.61 0.81 -6.55
C GLY A 180 10.98 2.09 -7.13
N GLU A 181 10.63 3.04 -6.28
CA GLU A 181 10.07 4.33 -6.68
C GLU A 181 11.19 5.32 -7.07
N ARG A 182 10.80 6.37 -7.77
CA ARG A 182 11.72 7.43 -8.13
C ARG A 182 12.07 8.28 -6.91
N SER A 183 13.34 8.65 -6.77
CA SER A 183 13.81 9.50 -5.67
C SER A 183 13.04 10.81 -5.56
N ARG A 184 12.63 11.39 -6.69
CA ARG A 184 11.83 12.59 -6.73
C ARG A 184 10.45 12.39 -6.10
N GLU A 185 9.76 11.31 -6.46
CA GLU A 185 8.42 11.00 -5.94
C GLU A 185 8.46 10.73 -4.43
N GLY A 186 9.52 10.06 -3.95
CA GLY A 186 9.74 9.88 -2.51
C GLY A 186 10.00 11.18 -1.77
N ASN A 187 10.75 12.11 -2.37
CA ASN A 187 11.01 13.43 -1.79
C ASN A 187 9.77 14.33 -1.81
N ASP A 188 9.00 14.30 -2.89
CA ASP A 188 7.74 15.02 -3.00
C ASP A 188 6.75 14.53 -1.91
N LEU A 189 6.60 13.21 -1.75
CA LEU A 189 5.80 12.61 -0.69
C LEU A 189 6.24 13.05 0.72
N TRP A 190 7.55 13.04 0.99
CA TRP A 190 8.10 13.50 2.25
C TRP A 190 7.74 14.96 2.54
N ASN A 191 7.89 15.86 1.56
CA ASN A 191 7.58 17.27 1.71
C ASN A 191 6.08 17.49 1.95
N GLU A 192 5.22 16.86 1.14
CA GLU A 192 3.76 16.95 1.27
C GLU A 192 3.28 16.43 2.63
N MET A 193 3.82 15.31 3.11
CA MET A 193 3.50 14.76 4.43
C MET A 193 4.01 15.65 5.57
N THR A 194 5.11 16.38 5.35
CA THR A 194 5.65 17.33 6.31
C THR A 194 4.78 18.59 6.38
N GLU A 195 4.34 19.11 5.23
CA GLU A 195 3.45 20.27 5.14
C GLU A 195 2.06 20.01 5.72
N SER A 196 1.53 18.81 5.49
CA SER A 196 0.23 18.40 6.04
C SER A 196 0.31 17.96 7.53
N GLY A 197 1.53 17.83 8.09
CA GLY A 197 1.76 17.45 9.49
C GLY A 197 1.62 15.96 9.79
N VAL A 198 1.18 15.14 8.84
CA VAL A 198 0.95 13.69 9.04
C VAL A 198 2.24 12.90 9.23
N ILE A 199 3.37 13.47 8.84
CA ILE A 199 4.69 12.83 8.98
C ILE A 199 5.01 12.44 10.44
N SER A 200 4.53 13.19 11.43
CA SER A 200 4.78 12.95 12.84
C SER A 200 4.22 11.61 13.36
N LYS A 201 3.30 11.00 12.62
CA LYS A 201 2.66 9.70 12.91
C LYS A 201 3.06 8.61 11.92
N THR A 202 4.06 8.88 11.07
CA THR A 202 4.46 7.99 9.97
C THR A 202 5.95 7.71 10.00
N ALA A 203 6.33 6.46 9.78
CA ALA A 203 7.72 6.06 9.49
C ALA A 203 7.84 5.73 8.00
N LEU A 204 8.93 6.16 7.36
CA LEU A 204 9.16 5.94 5.93
C LEU A 204 10.38 5.05 5.72
N VAL A 205 10.27 4.08 4.82
CA VAL A 205 11.39 3.21 4.41
C VAL A 205 11.45 3.20 2.88
N PHE A 206 12.59 3.54 2.32
CA PHE A 206 12.77 3.60 0.86
C PHE A 206 13.87 2.66 0.36
N GLY A 207 13.58 1.98 -0.75
CA GLY A 207 14.55 1.35 -1.62
C GLY A 207 14.24 1.79 -3.04
N GLN A 208 15.00 2.75 -3.51
CA GLN A 208 14.72 3.51 -4.73
C GLN A 208 15.00 2.71 -6.00
N MET A 209 14.53 3.21 -7.14
CA MET A 209 14.67 2.58 -8.45
C MET A 209 16.13 2.31 -8.87
N ASN A 210 17.06 3.16 -8.43
CA ASN A 210 18.50 3.05 -8.73
C ASN A 210 19.25 2.12 -7.77
N GLU A 211 18.62 1.65 -6.70
CA GLU A 211 19.24 0.74 -5.74
C GLU A 211 19.29 -0.71 -6.27
N PRO A 212 20.22 -1.53 -5.78
CA PRO A 212 20.32 -2.93 -6.18
C PRO A 212 19.03 -3.72 -5.92
N PRO A 213 18.80 -4.82 -6.66
CA PRO A 213 17.60 -5.63 -6.48
C PRO A 213 17.48 -6.23 -5.07
N GLY A 214 18.61 -6.45 -4.39
CA GLY A 214 18.60 -6.88 -2.99
C GLY A 214 17.89 -5.90 -2.07
N ALA A 215 18.17 -4.59 -2.21
CA ALA A 215 17.50 -3.54 -1.44
C ALA A 215 15.99 -3.52 -1.72
N ARG A 216 15.61 -3.45 -3.00
CA ARG A 216 14.21 -3.39 -3.42
C ARG A 216 13.39 -4.61 -2.96
N LEU A 217 14.03 -5.78 -2.87
CA LEU A 217 13.41 -7.01 -2.37
C LEU A 217 13.19 -6.99 -0.86
N ARG A 218 13.95 -6.20 -0.10
CA ARG A 218 13.92 -6.19 1.38
C ARG A 218 13.16 -5.01 1.99
N VAL A 219 13.00 -3.91 1.27
CA VAL A 219 12.29 -2.72 1.77
C VAL A 219 10.90 -3.02 2.30
N PRO A 220 10.05 -3.84 1.65
CA PRO A 220 8.75 -4.18 2.22
C PRO A 220 8.86 -4.92 3.56
N LEU A 221 9.85 -5.79 3.72
CA LEU A 221 10.12 -6.49 4.98
C LEU A 221 10.59 -5.53 6.07
N SER A 222 11.45 -4.57 5.70
CA SER A 222 11.94 -3.53 6.61
C SER A 222 10.79 -2.66 7.13
N GLY A 223 9.91 -2.18 6.24
CA GLY A 223 8.72 -1.42 6.63
C GLY A 223 7.76 -2.24 7.48
N LEU A 224 7.50 -3.48 7.09
CA LEU A 224 6.62 -4.38 7.83
C LEU A 224 7.15 -4.65 9.24
N THR A 225 8.48 -4.76 9.43
CA THR A 225 9.07 -4.95 10.77
C THR A 225 8.77 -3.80 11.72
N ILE A 226 8.80 -2.56 11.24
CA ILE A 226 8.39 -1.38 12.02
C ILE A 226 6.90 -1.46 12.35
N ALA A 227 6.07 -1.79 11.38
CA ALA A 227 4.62 -1.91 11.57
C ALA A 227 4.25 -3.01 12.57
N GLU A 228 4.90 -4.17 12.50
CA GLU A 228 4.72 -5.26 13.45
C GLU A 228 5.10 -4.88 14.88
N ASN A 229 6.15 -4.09 15.07
CA ASN A 229 6.53 -3.63 16.39
C ASN A 229 5.42 -2.74 17.00
N PHE A 230 4.85 -1.82 16.24
CA PHE A 230 3.73 -1.00 16.73
C PHE A 230 2.50 -1.85 17.05
N ARG A 231 2.16 -2.86 16.22
CA ARG A 231 1.09 -3.80 16.51
C ARG A 231 1.34 -4.57 17.80
N ASP A 232 2.54 -5.17 17.92
CA ASP A 232 2.83 -6.17 18.96
C ASP A 232 3.16 -5.52 20.31
N SER A 233 3.85 -4.36 20.33
CA SER A 233 4.33 -3.69 21.54
C SER A 233 3.39 -2.58 22.02
N SER A 234 2.77 -1.85 21.11
CA SER A 234 1.95 -0.70 21.44
C SER A 234 0.45 -0.97 21.32
N GLY A 235 0.05 -2.16 20.86
CA GLY A 235 -1.35 -2.53 20.65
C GLY A 235 -2.09 -1.63 19.67
N GLN A 236 -1.37 -1.12 18.69
CA GLN A 236 -1.91 -0.14 17.72
C GLN A 236 -2.51 -0.82 16.50
N ASP A 237 -3.48 -0.14 15.91
CA ASP A 237 -3.91 -0.40 14.54
C ASP A 237 -2.98 0.37 13.60
N VAL A 238 -2.19 -0.36 12.83
CA VAL A 238 -1.13 0.21 11.97
C VAL A 238 -1.54 0.10 10.51
N LEU A 239 -1.35 1.17 9.77
CA LEU A 239 -1.54 1.20 8.33
C LEU A 239 -0.18 1.08 7.64
N LEU A 240 0.01 0.01 6.88
CA LEU A 240 1.22 -0.24 6.11
C LEU A 240 0.96 0.02 4.62
N PHE A 241 1.65 1.00 4.05
CA PHE A 241 1.64 1.25 2.61
C PHE A 241 2.84 0.58 1.96
N ILE A 242 2.62 -0.10 0.83
CA ILE A 242 3.67 -0.66 -0.01
C ILE A 242 3.48 -0.12 -1.42
N ASP A 243 4.35 0.77 -1.85
CA ASP A 243 4.33 1.32 -3.20
C ASP A 243 5.69 1.07 -3.87
N ASN A 244 5.80 0.12 -4.74
CA ASN A 244 4.83 -0.71 -5.42
C ASN A 244 5.14 -2.20 -5.19
N ILE A 245 4.13 -3.02 -4.89
CA ILE A 245 4.34 -4.46 -4.64
C ILE A 245 4.85 -5.20 -5.87
N PHE A 246 4.54 -4.73 -7.09
CA PHE A 246 5.08 -5.30 -8.32
C PHE A 246 6.62 -5.18 -8.38
N ARG A 247 7.19 -4.09 -7.85
CA ARG A 247 8.65 -3.90 -7.83
C ARG A 247 9.35 -4.88 -6.87
N PHE A 248 8.66 -5.29 -5.81
CA PHE A 248 9.11 -6.38 -4.95
C PHE A 248 9.25 -7.69 -5.73
N THR A 249 8.24 -8.08 -6.50
CA THR A 249 8.30 -9.30 -7.32
C THR A 249 9.33 -9.21 -8.42
N GLN A 250 9.47 -8.05 -9.07
CA GLN A 250 10.50 -7.79 -10.07
C GLN A 250 11.91 -7.93 -9.48
N ALA A 251 12.17 -7.34 -8.31
CA ALA A 251 13.44 -7.50 -7.63
C ALA A 251 13.73 -8.95 -7.26
N GLY A 252 12.72 -9.71 -6.86
CA GLY A 252 12.82 -11.15 -6.63
C GLY A 252 13.24 -11.93 -7.87
N SER A 253 12.72 -11.60 -9.05
CA SER A 253 13.12 -12.23 -10.31
C SER A 253 14.56 -11.90 -10.69
N GLU A 254 14.98 -10.65 -10.49
CA GLU A 254 16.36 -10.21 -10.72
C GLU A 254 17.33 -10.95 -9.79
N VAL A 255 17.04 -11.06 -8.48
CA VAL A 255 17.85 -11.80 -7.52
C VAL A 255 17.90 -13.29 -7.87
N SER A 256 16.79 -13.89 -8.23
CA SER A 256 16.70 -15.29 -8.63
C SER A 256 17.59 -15.59 -9.85
N ALA A 257 17.58 -14.72 -10.85
CA ALA A 257 18.44 -14.82 -12.03
C ALA A 257 19.93 -14.70 -11.66
N LEU A 258 20.27 -13.74 -10.79
CA LEU A 258 21.63 -13.52 -10.30
C LEU A 258 22.17 -14.73 -9.49
N LEU A 259 21.29 -15.43 -8.78
CA LEU A 259 21.63 -16.66 -8.06
C LEU A 259 21.73 -17.89 -8.99
N GLY A 260 21.43 -17.73 -10.30
CA GLY A 260 21.48 -18.80 -11.28
C GLY A 260 20.34 -19.80 -11.17
N ARG A 261 19.20 -19.41 -10.60
CA ARG A 261 17.99 -20.24 -10.54
C ARG A 261 17.30 -20.24 -11.90
N MET A 262 16.76 -21.41 -12.30
CA MET A 262 16.00 -21.55 -13.53
C MET A 262 14.69 -20.74 -13.41
N PRO A 263 14.38 -19.85 -14.36
CA PRO A 263 13.13 -19.08 -14.31
C PRO A 263 11.90 -19.97 -14.54
N SER A 264 10.79 -19.56 -13.96
CA SER A 264 9.47 -20.13 -14.22
C SER A 264 8.77 -19.41 -15.40
N ALA A 265 7.45 -19.53 -15.48
CA ALA A 265 6.66 -18.91 -16.53
C ALA A 265 6.93 -17.39 -16.62
N VAL A 266 7.00 -16.87 -17.84
CA VAL A 266 7.19 -15.43 -18.16
C VAL A 266 8.49 -14.83 -17.58
N GLY A 267 9.44 -15.68 -17.17
CA GLY A 267 10.73 -15.23 -16.62
C GLY A 267 10.73 -14.91 -15.11
N TYR A 268 9.63 -15.16 -14.40
CA TYR A 268 9.58 -14.97 -12.95
C TYR A 268 10.34 -16.05 -12.19
N GLN A 269 10.69 -15.76 -10.93
CA GLN A 269 11.31 -16.70 -10.02
C GLN A 269 10.39 -17.87 -9.69
N PRO A 270 10.91 -19.09 -9.53
CA PRO A 270 10.11 -20.26 -9.12
C PRO A 270 9.55 -20.12 -7.70
N THR A 271 10.13 -19.22 -6.90
CA THR A 271 9.76 -18.93 -5.51
C THR A 271 8.78 -17.76 -5.35
N LEU A 272 8.21 -17.25 -6.45
CA LEU A 272 7.33 -16.08 -6.45
C LEU A 272 6.19 -16.18 -5.42
N ALA A 273 5.44 -17.26 -5.46
CA ALA A 273 4.32 -17.47 -4.53
C ALA A 273 4.77 -17.58 -3.08
N THR A 274 5.90 -18.24 -2.83
CA THR A 274 6.45 -18.40 -1.47
C THR A 274 6.97 -17.06 -0.92
N GLU A 275 7.68 -16.29 -1.72
CA GLU A 275 8.19 -14.97 -1.34
C GLU A 275 7.05 -13.98 -1.04
N MET A 276 6.04 -13.96 -1.91
CA MET A 276 4.83 -13.15 -1.70
C MET A 276 4.08 -13.62 -0.46
N GLY A 277 3.86 -14.91 -0.30
CA GLY A 277 3.17 -15.49 0.86
C GLY A 277 3.90 -15.18 2.17
N THR A 278 5.23 -15.28 2.21
CA THR A 278 6.03 -14.95 3.39
C THR A 278 5.84 -13.49 3.84
N LEU A 279 5.73 -12.56 2.90
CA LEU A 279 5.44 -11.16 3.19
C LEU A 279 3.98 -10.99 3.65
N GLN A 280 3.03 -11.53 2.88
CA GLN A 280 1.61 -11.28 3.06
C GLN A 280 1.03 -11.90 4.34
N GLU A 281 1.51 -13.09 4.74
CA GLU A 281 1.03 -13.77 5.95
C GLU A 281 1.44 -13.08 7.26
N ARG A 282 2.44 -12.20 7.23
CA ARG A 282 2.81 -11.34 8.37
C ARG A 282 1.85 -10.16 8.56
N ILE A 283 1.15 -9.77 7.49
CA ILE A 283 0.18 -8.67 7.47
C ILE A 283 -1.17 -9.21 7.93
N THR A 284 -1.50 -9.02 9.19
CA THR A 284 -2.71 -9.59 9.81
C THR A 284 -3.04 -8.92 11.13
N SER A 285 -4.26 -9.16 11.62
CA SER A 285 -4.67 -8.85 12.97
C SER A 285 -4.24 -9.94 13.95
N THR A 286 -3.78 -9.51 15.11
CA THR A 286 -3.46 -10.38 16.25
C THR A 286 -4.23 -9.92 17.49
N ARG A 287 -4.09 -10.63 18.59
CA ARG A 287 -4.71 -10.23 19.87
C ARG A 287 -4.26 -8.86 20.41
N ASN A 288 -3.09 -8.40 19.94
CA ASN A 288 -2.49 -7.16 20.43
C ASN A 288 -2.88 -5.94 19.59
N GLY A 289 -3.16 -6.13 18.30
CA GLY A 289 -3.45 -5.04 17.37
C GLY A 289 -3.51 -5.55 15.94
N SER A 290 -3.59 -4.62 14.98
CA SER A 290 -3.68 -4.97 13.55
C SER A 290 -2.62 -4.29 12.71
N VAL A 291 -2.19 -4.97 11.63
CA VAL A 291 -1.49 -4.35 10.50
C VAL A 291 -2.40 -4.49 9.28
N THR A 292 -2.96 -3.38 8.84
CA THR A 292 -3.73 -3.29 7.60
C THR A 292 -2.82 -2.77 6.50
N SER A 293 -2.79 -3.41 5.33
CA SER A 293 -1.93 -2.93 4.24
C SER A 293 -2.73 -2.37 3.08
N VAL A 294 -2.23 -1.27 2.52
CA VAL A 294 -2.64 -0.73 1.23
C VAL A 294 -1.46 -0.85 0.28
N GLN A 295 -1.61 -1.69 -0.73
CA GLN A 295 -0.55 -2.07 -1.64
C GLN A 295 -0.84 -1.53 -3.03
N ALA A 296 -0.02 -0.61 -3.51
CA ALA A 296 -0.11 -0.17 -4.90
C ALA A 296 0.33 -1.31 -5.81
N ILE A 297 -0.51 -1.63 -6.78
CA ILE A 297 -0.27 -2.73 -7.71
C ILE A 297 -0.19 -2.16 -9.12
N TYR A 298 0.95 -2.39 -9.77
CA TYR A 298 1.11 -2.15 -11.20
C TYR A 298 0.81 -3.44 -11.96
N VAL A 299 -0.01 -3.32 -12.98
CA VAL A 299 -0.38 -4.44 -13.85
C VAL A 299 0.33 -4.22 -15.20
N PRO A 300 1.36 -5.02 -15.54
CA PRO A 300 2.05 -4.90 -16.80
C PRO A 300 1.11 -5.09 -17.99
N ALA A 301 1.11 -4.15 -18.94
CA ALA A 301 0.28 -4.18 -20.15
C ALA A 301 -1.24 -4.38 -19.88
N ASP A 302 -1.70 -4.01 -18.68
CA ASP A 302 -3.07 -4.23 -18.22
C ASP A 302 -3.51 -5.72 -18.24
N ASP A 303 -2.53 -6.64 -18.20
CA ASP A 303 -2.75 -8.09 -18.20
C ASP A 303 -2.85 -8.62 -16.76
N LEU A 304 -4.06 -8.82 -16.29
CA LEU A 304 -4.36 -9.40 -14.97
C LEU A 304 -3.95 -10.88 -14.84
N THR A 305 -3.62 -11.53 -15.94
CA THR A 305 -3.18 -12.95 -15.95
C THR A 305 -1.68 -13.10 -15.78
N ASP A 306 -0.93 -11.98 -15.81
CA ASP A 306 0.49 -11.99 -15.48
C ASP A 306 0.74 -12.59 -14.10
N PRO A 307 1.73 -13.50 -13.91
CA PRO A 307 1.96 -14.20 -12.65
C PRO A 307 2.15 -13.30 -11.42
N ALA A 308 2.76 -12.12 -11.58
CA ALA A 308 3.02 -11.23 -10.45
C ALA A 308 1.73 -10.60 -9.89
N PRO A 309 0.91 -9.88 -10.67
CA PRO A 309 -0.37 -9.39 -10.18
C PRO A 309 -1.31 -10.54 -9.78
N ALA A 310 -1.38 -11.63 -10.54
CA ALA A 310 -2.25 -12.77 -10.20
C ALA A 310 -1.91 -13.35 -8.82
N THR A 311 -0.61 -13.48 -8.48
CA THR A 311 -0.20 -13.94 -7.15
C THR A 311 -0.55 -12.92 -6.07
N ALA A 312 -0.37 -11.61 -6.32
CA ALA A 312 -0.75 -10.57 -5.38
C ALA A 312 -2.27 -10.58 -5.12
N PHE A 313 -3.09 -10.68 -6.17
CA PHE A 313 -4.56 -10.71 -6.06
C PHE A 313 -5.08 -11.84 -5.17
N ALA A 314 -4.42 -13.00 -5.18
CA ALA A 314 -4.82 -14.14 -4.35
C ALA A 314 -4.80 -13.81 -2.84
N HIS A 315 -4.01 -12.82 -2.42
CA HIS A 315 -3.88 -12.40 -1.02
C HIS A 315 -4.78 -11.23 -0.64
N LEU A 316 -5.40 -10.54 -1.60
CA LEU A 316 -6.16 -9.32 -1.32
C LEU A 316 -7.54 -9.60 -0.73
N ASP A 317 -7.93 -8.78 0.24
CA ASP A 317 -9.26 -8.78 0.85
C ASP A 317 -10.17 -7.72 0.23
N ALA A 318 -9.60 -6.63 -0.28
CA ALA A 318 -10.33 -5.60 -1.00
C ALA A 318 -9.48 -5.02 -2.14
N THR A 319 -10.15 -4.47 -3.14
CA THR A 319 -9.51 -3.74 -4.24
C THR A 319 -10.15 -2.37 -4.41
N THR A 320 -9.32 -1.35 -4.51
CA THR A 320 -9.72 0.02 -4.83
C THR A 320 -9.14 0.39 -6.18
N VAL A 321 -9.98 0.63 -7.15
CA VAL A 321 -9.59 0.96 -8.52
C VAL A 321 -9.80 2.45 -8.76
N LEU A 322 -8.72 3.16 -9.09
CA LEU A 322 -8.77 4.57 -9.48
C LEU A 322 -8.86 4.66 -11.01
N ASP A 323 -9.85 5.37 -11.50
CA ASP A 323 -10.16 5.51 -12.92
C ASP A 323 -9.90 6.92 -13.45
N ARG A 324 -9.28 6.99 -14.63
CA ARG A 324 -8.96 8.27 -15.27
C ARG A 324 -10.22 8.99 -15.79
N GLY A 325 -11.19 8.25 -16.33
CA GLY A 325 -12.44 8.84 -16.81
C GLY A 325 -13.21 9.54 -15.69
N ILE A 326 -13.19 8.97 -14.48
CA ILE A 326 -13.80 9.59 -13.30
C ILE A 326 -13.04 10.85 -12.90
N SER A 327 -11.70 10.84 -12.94
CA SER A 327 -10.89 12.03 -12.64
C SER A 327 -11.11 13.16 -13.66
N GLU A 328 -11.29 12.82 -14.93
CA GLU A 328 -11.60 13.78 -16.00
C GLU A 328 -12.97 14.47 -15.82
N LEU A 329 -13.89 13.81 -15.11
CA LEU A 329 -15.18 14.40 -14.71
C LEU A 329 -15.05 15.34 -13.49
N GLY A 330 -13.86 15.49 -12.92
CA GLY A 330 -13.63 16.28 -11.69
C GLY A 330 -14.17 15.64 -10.43
N ILE A 331 -14.38 14.32 -10.43
CA ILE A 331 -14.87 13.55 -9.28
C ILE A 331 -13.63 12.99 -8.54
N TYR A 332 -13.41 13.44 -7.30
CA TYR A 332 -12.32 12.99 -6.44
C TYR A 332 -12.84 12.58 -5.07
N PRO A 333 -12.33 11.44 -4.49
CA PRO A 333 -11.36 10.53 -5.10
C PRO A 333 -11.93 9.85 -6.34
N ALA A 334 -11.07 9.63 -7.33
CA ALA A 334 -11.47 9.05 -8.61
C ALA A 334 -11.61 7.51 -8.54
N VAL A 335 -12.27 7.01 -7.51
CA VAL A 335 -12.49 5.59 -7.28
C VAL A 335 -13.64 5.10 -8.17
N ASP A 336 -13.40 4.05 -8.94
CA ASP A 336 -14.45 3.39 -9.72
C ASP A 336 -15.32 2.54 -8.77
N PRO A 337 -16.61 2.93 -8.59
CA PRO A 337 -17.52 2.27 -7.65
C PRO A 337 -17.99 0.90 -8.12
N LEU A 338 -17.81 0.57 -9.41
CA LEU A 338 -18.21 -0.71 -10.00
C LEU A 338 -17.06 -1.70 -10.11
N ALA A 339 -15.82 -1.20 -10.31
CA ALA A 339 -14.63 -2.02 -10.40
C ALA A 339 -14.00 -2.31 -9.04
N SER A 340 -14.26 -1.48 -8.03
CA SER A 340 -13.76 -1.67 -6.67
C SER A 340 -14.59 -2.71 -5.91
N THR A 341 -13.92 -3.57 -5.14
CA THR A 341 -14.57 -4.71 -4.46
C THR A 341 -14.02 -4.90 -3.06
N SER A 342 -14.81 -5.53 -2.19
CA SER A 342 -14.37 -5.97 -0.86
C SER A 342 -15.03 -7.29 -0.47
N ARG A 343 -14.25 -8.19 0.13
CA ARG A 343 -14.73 -9.47 0.63
C ARG A 343 -15.68 -9.34 1.81
N ILE A 344 -15.52 -8.27 2.61
CA ILE A 344 -16.40 -8.04 3.76
C ILE A 344 -17.74 -7.38 3.40
N LEU A 345 -17.95 -7.02 2.12
CA LEU A 345 -19.23 -6.46 1.66
C LEU A 345 -20.28 -7.58 1.56
N GLU A 346 -20.66 -8.11 2.71
CA GLU A 346 -21.65 -9.18 2.87
C GLU A 346 -22.61 -8.82 4.02
N PRO A 347 -23.89 -9.20 3.92
CA PRO A 347 -24.91 -8.83 4.90
C PRO A 347 -24.62 -9.39 6.29
N ASP A 348 -23.99 -10.58 6.38
CA ASP A 348 -23.65 -11.22 7.65
C ASP A 348 -22.49 -10.55 8.38
N VAL A 349 -21.68 -9.75 7.67
CA VAL A 349 -20.51 -9.03 8.22
C VAL A 349 -20.87 -7.59 8.52
N LEU A 350 -21.44 -6.86 7.55
CA LEU A 350 -21.69 -5.43 7.64
C LEU A 350 -23.12 -5.07 8.09
N GLY A 351 -24.01 -6.05 8.15
CA GLY A 351 -25.42 -5.85 8.36
C GLY A 351 -26.17 -5.51 7.07
N CYS A 352 -27.47 -5.87 7.05
CA CYS A 352 -28.32 -5.73 5.85
C CYS A 352 -28.40 -4.28 5.36
N ARG A 353 -28.50 -3.30 6.27
CA ARG A 353 -28.67 -1.89 5.90
C ARG A 353 -27.51 -1.37 5.05
N HIS A 354 -26.26 -1.62 5.45
CA HIS A 354 -25.08 -1.21 4.69
C HIS A 354 -25.04 -1.94 3.35
N TYR A 355 -25.17 -3.27 3.39
CA TYR A 355 -25.12 -4.11 2.19
C TYR A 355 -26.19 -3.72 1.16
N ASP A 356 -27.45 -3.56 1.58
CA ASP A 356 -28.55 -3.22 0.70
C ASP A 356 -28.37 -1.83 0.06
N THR A 357 -27.90 -0.86 0.85
CA THR A 357 -27.59 0.48 0.35
C THR A 357 -26.47 0.45 -0.68
N ALA A 358 -25.38 -0.25 -0.40
CA ALA A 358 -24.25 -0.40 -1.33
C ALA A 358 -24.69 -1.06 -2.64
N ARG A 359 -25.46 -2.14 -2.56
CA ARG A 359 -25.99 -2.84 -3.75
C ARG A 359 -26.96 -2.01 -4.55
N ALA A 360 -27.82 -1.24 -3.90
CA ALA A 360 -28.73 -0.31 -4.59
C ALA A 360 -27.95 0.77 -5.34
N VAL A 361 -26.92 1.36 -4.71
CA VAL A 361 -26.02 2.33 -5.38
C VAL A 361 -25.35 1.70 -6.60
N GLN A 362 -24.76 0.52 -6.46
CA GLN A 362 -24.13 -0.19 -7.58
C GLN A 362 -25.11 -0.50 -8.70
N THR A 363 -26.32 -0.91 -8.39
CA THR A 363 -27.37 -1.20 -9.38
C THR A 363 -27.75 0.04 -10.19
N VAL A 364 -27.93 1.18 -9.52
CA VAL A 364 -28.26 2.46 -10.20
C VAL A 364 -27.11 2.91 -11.09
N LEU A 365 -25.87 2.81 -10.61
CA LEU A 365 -24.69 3.19 -11.39
C LEU A 365 -24.46 2.24 -12.58
N GLN A 366 -24.68 0.94 -12.40
CA GLN A 366 -24.56 -0.02 -13.50
C GLN A 366 -25.63 0.25 -14.58
N LYS A 367 -26.89 0.46 -14.19
CA LYS A 367 -27.95 0.80 -15.14
C LYS A 367 -27.62 2.11 -15.89
N TYR A 368 -27.05 3.09 -15.21
CA TYR A 368 -26.61 4.33 -15.86
C TYR A 368 -25.48 4.06 -16.88
N LYS A 369 -24.50 3.24 -16.53
CA LYS A 369 -23.42 2.86 -17.45
C LYS A 369 -23.97 2.17 -18.70
N ASP A 370 -24.93 1.26 -18.54
CA ASP A 370 -25.57 0.55 -19.66
C ASP A 370 -26.37 1.50 -20.56
N LEU A 371 -26.93 2.59 -20.01
CA LEU A 371 -27.66 3.60 -20.74
C LEU A 371 -26.77 4.65 -21.43
N GLN A 372 -25.50 4.77 -21.06
CA GLN A 372 -24.62 5.81 -21.62
C GLN A 372 -24.46 5.73 -23.13
N ASP A 373 -24.33 4.53 -23.70
CA ASP A 373 -24.22 4.33 -25.14
C ASP A 373 -25.52 4.75 -25.86
N ILE A 374 -26.67 4.46 -25.27
CA ILE A 374 -27.97 4.85 -25.78
C ILE A 374 -28.12 6.39 -25.75
N ILE A 375 -27.72 7.01 -24.65
CA ILE A 375 -27.73 8.47 -24.48
C ILE A 375 -26.83 9.15 -25.48
N ALA A 376 -25.65 8.60 -25.74
CA ALA A 376 -24.68 9.14 -26.69
C ALA A 376 -25.18 9.12 -28.14
N VAL A 377 -25.98 8.12 -28.50
CA VAL A 377 -26.50 7.96 -29.88
C VAL A 377 -27.85 8.64 -30.08
N LEU A 378 -28.78 8.44 -29.13
CA LEU A 378 -30.17 8.86 -29.31
C LEU A 378 -30.54 10.13 -28.51
N GLY A 379 -29.71 10.50 -27.53
CA GLY A 379 -30.00 11.60 -26.62
C GLY A 379 -30.86 11.20 -25.41
N MET A 380 -30.94 12.09 -24.44
CA MET A 380 -31.72 11.89 -23.21
C MET A 380 -33.24 11.84 -23.47
N ASP A 381 -33.71 12.52 -24.53
CA ASP A 381 -35.14 12.68 -24.75
C ASP A 381 -35.84 11.37 -25.14
N GLU A 382 -35.12 10.45 -25.73
CA GLU A 382 -35.63 9.14 -26.16
C GLU A 382 -35.74 8.11 -25.02
N LEU A 383 -35.22 8.43 -23.84
CA LEU A 383 -35.31 7.54 -22.68
C LEU A 383 -36.73 7.54 -22.09
N SER A 384 -37.13 6.39 -21.53
CA SER A 384 -38.33 6.29 -20.71
C SER A 384 -38.29 7.25 -19.50
N LEU A 385 -39.44 7.60 -18.94
CA LEU A 385 -39.47 8.42 -17.71
C LEU A 385 -38.73 7.78 -16.55
N GLU A 386 -38.82 6.47 -16.43
CA GLU A 386 -38.10 5.68 -15.41
C GLU A 386 -36.56 5.73 -15.61
N ASP A 387 -36.12 5.58 -16.86
CA ASP A 387 -34.68 5.64 -17.17
C ASP A 387 -34.14 7.07 -16.98
N LYS A 388 -34.89 8.10 -17.34
CA LYS A 388 -34.52 9.50 -17.05
C LYS A 388 -34.37 9.75 -15.55
N ALA A 389 -35.29 9.24 -14.73
CA ALA A 389 -35.18 9.34 -13.28
C ALA A 389 -33.93 8.60 -12.75
N THR A 390 -33.65 7.39 -13.26
CA THR A 390 -32.47 6.60 -12.91
C THR A 390 -31.19 7.33 -13.29
N VAL A 391 -31.09 7.88 -14.49
CA VAL A 391 -29.89 8.64 -14.95
C VAL A 391 -29.64 9.87 -14.08
N ASN A 392 -30.70 10.63 -13.79
CA ASN A 392 -30.60 11.84 -12.95
C ASN A 392 -30.18 11.49 -11.53
N ARG A 393 -30.65 10.40 -10.96
CA ARG A 393 -30.26 9.90 -9.65
C ARG A 393 -28.84 9.38 -9.66
N ALA A 394 -28.44 8.63 -10.68
CA ALA A 394 -27.07 8.14 -10.85
C ALA A 394 -26.04 9.28 -10.92
N ARG A 395 -26.33 10.36 -11.63
CA ARG A 395 -25.47 11.55 -11.69
C ARG A 395 -25.29 12.21 -10.32
N ARG A 396 -26.36 12.29 -9.52
CA ARG A 396 -26.28 12.79 -8.14
C ARG A 396 -25.43 11.87 -7.28
N ILE A 397 -25.63 10.56 -7.38
CA ILE A 397 -24.82 9.55 -6.67
C ILE A 397 -23.36 9.69 -7.04
N GLN A 398 -23.00 9.75 -8.33
CA GLN A 398 -21.61 9.91 -8.75
C GLN A 398 -20.96 11.17 -8.15
N ARG A 399 -21.67 12.29 -8.17
CA ARG A 399 -21.17 13.55 -7.59
C ARG A 399 -21.08 13.49 -6.08
N PHE A 400 -22.02 12.84 -5.41
CA PHE A 400 -22.01 12.68 -3.96
C PHE A 400 -20.93 11.70 -3.48
N LEU A 401 -20.45 10.78 -4.33
CA LEU A 401 -19.25 9.97 -4.05
C LEU A 401 -17.98 10.82 -3.96
N SER A 402 -17.96 12.01 -4.57
CA SER A 402 -16.84 12.95 -4.39
C SER A 402 -16.81 13.55 -2.98
N GLN A 403 -15.61 13.88 -2.52
CA GLN A 403 -15.38 14.37 -1.17
C GLN A 403 -14.13 15.24 -1.12
N PRO A 404 -14.14 16.40 -0.45
CA PRO A 404 -12.95 17.19 -0.25
C PRO A 404 -12.06 16.53 0.80
N PHE A 405 -10.78 16.41 0.50
CA PHE A 405 -9.77 15.84 1.38
C PHE A 405 -9.02 16.91 2.17
N HIS A 406 -8.65 16.61 3.40
CA HIS A 406 -7.89 17.53 4.24
C HIS A 406 -6.50 17.79 3.67
N VAL A 407 -5.84 16.77 3.15
CA VAL A 407 -4.50 16.91 2.54
C VAL A 407 -4.52 17.70 1.23
N ALA A 408 -5.69 17.92 0.64
CA ALA A 408 -5.86 18.66 -0.60
C ALA A 408 -6.39 20.10 -0.39
N GLU A 409 -6.60 20.55 0.85
CA GLU A 409 -7.16 21.89 1.15
C GLU A 409 -6.37 23.02 0.50
N ASN A 410 -5.04 22.95 0.55
CA ASN A 410 -4.16 23.97 -0.03
C ASN A 410 -4.27 24.08 -1.55
N PHE A 411 -4.68 23.01 -2.24
CA PHE A 411 -4.80 22.97 -3.70
C PHE A 411 -6.22 23.29 -4.18
N THR A 412 -7.21 22.84 -3.42
CA THR A 412 -8.63 22.94 -3.81
C THR A 412 -9.33 24.17 -3.23
N GLY A 413 -8.79 24.73 -2.14
CA GLY A 413 -9.45 25.78 -1.37
C GLY A 413 -10.70 25.32 -0.63
N LEU A 414 -10.98 24.00 -0.59
CA LEU A 414 -12.12 23.41 0.10
C LEU A 414 -11.66 22.78 1.41
N ALA A 415 -12.35 23.05 2.51
CA ALA A 415 -12.09 22.39 3.78
C ALA A 415 -12.37 20.90 3.67
N GLY A 416 -11.41 20.06 4.10
CA GLY A 416 -11.53 18.61 4.08
C GLY A 416 -12.66 18.11 4.98
N LYS A 417 -13.18 16.96 4.66
CA LYS A 417 -14.29 16.34 5.38
C LYS A 417 -13.98 14.86 5.65
N TYR A 418 -13.98 14.48 6.92
CA TYR A 418 -14.11 13.09 7.33
C TYR A 418 -15.61 12.78 7.46
N VAL A 419 -16.09 11.75 6.79
CA VAL A 419 -17.51 11.38 6.80
C VAL A 419 -17.67 10.02 7.48
N LYS A 420 -18.42 9.98 8.57
CA LYS A 420 -18.69 8.72 9.28
C LYS A 420 -19.51 7.78 8.40
N LEU A 421 -19.28 6.48 8.56
CA LEU A 421 -19.99 5.44 7.82
C LEU A 421 -21.50 5.57 7.94
N GLU A 422 -22.02 5.85 9.13
CA GLU A 422 -23.47 6.03 9.37
C GLU A 422 -24.05 7.20 8.56
N ASP A 423 -23.33 8.34 8.49
CA ASP A 423 -23.74 9.50 7.71
C ASP A 423 -23.63 9.23 6.20
N THR A 424 -22.65 8.42 5.80
CA THR A 424 -22.52 7.95 4.42
C THR A 424 -23.73 7.12 4.01
N ILE A 425 -24.05 6.07 4.76
CA ILE A 425 -25.19 5.18 4.48
C ILE A 425 -26.48 6.00 4.42
N ARG A 426 -26.75 6.82 5.44
CA ARG A 426 -27.94 7.67 5.49
C ARG A 426 -28.04 8.63 4.31
N GLY A 427 -26.92 9.24 3.90
CA GLY A 427 -26.92 10.14 2.74
C GLY A 427 -27.31 9.45 1.44
N PHE A 428 -26.78 8.25 1.20
CA PHE A 428 -27.15 7.46 0.02
C PHE A 428 -28.57 6.91 0.09
N GLU A 429 -29.07 6.50 1.25
CA GLU A 429 -30.49 6.11 1.43
C GLU A 429 -31.45 7.22 1.03
N ILE A 430 -31.19 8.47 1.45
CA ILE A 430 -32.00 9.66 1.11
C ILE A 430 -31.98 9.91 -0.41
N ILE A 431 -30.80 9.81 -1.05
CA ILE A 431 -30.68 9.98 -2.50
C ILE A 431 -31.41 8.86 -3.24
N LEU A 432 -31.26 7.61 -2.84
CA LEU A 432 -31.94 6.46 -3.43
C LEU A 432 -33.46 6.52 -3.25
N GLY A 433 -33.92 7.03 -2.11
CA GLY A 433 -35.33 7.25 -1.81
C GLY A 433 -36.01 8.33 -2.67
N GLY A 434 -35.22 9.15 -3.37
CA GLY A 434 -35.73 10.21 -4.25
C GLY A 434 -36.07 11.53 -3.53
N GLU A 435 -35.78 11.65 -2.24
CA GLU A 435 -36.04 12.88 -1.47
C GLU A 435 -35.25 14.11 -1.96
N CYS A 436 -34.19 13.84 -2.75
CA CYS A 436 -33.31 14.87 -3.32
C CYS A 436 -33.45 15.03 -4.83
N ASP A 437 -34.50 14.46 -5.46
CA ASP A 437 -34.66 14.49 -6.91
C ASP A 437 -34.91 15.90 -7.48
N ASP A 438 -35.31 16.85 -6.64
CA ASP A 438 -35.49 18.27 -6.97
C ASP A 438 -34.22 19.13 -6.83
N ILE A 439 -33.13 18.57 -6.24
CA ILE A 439 -31.88 19.29 -6.00
C ILE A 439 -30.98 19.19 -7.24
N PRO A 440 -30.42 20.31 -7.73
CA PRO A 440 -29.49 20.28 -8.85
C PRO A 440 -28.28 19.37 -8.57
N GLU A 441 -27.84 18.59 -9.57
CA GLU A 441 -26.74 17.65 -9.42
C GLU A 441 -25.42 18.30 -8.96
N GLN A 442 -25.19 19.58 -9.28
CA GLN A 442 -24.00 20.33 -8.86
C GLN A 442 -23.90 20.50 -7.32
N ALA A 443 -25.01 20.50 -6.62
CA ALA A 443 -25.04 20.63 -5.16
C ALA A 443 -24.36 19.43 -4.46
N PHE A 444 -24.29 18.28 -5.14
CA PHE A 444 -23.72 17.03 -4.60
C PHE A 444 -22.20 16.93 -4.77
N LEU A 445 -21.60 17.80 -5.62
CA LEU A 445 -20.17 17.73 -5.90
C LEU A 445 -19.34 18.23 -4.71
N MET A 446 -18.30 17.48 -4.35
CA MET A 446 -17.36 17.83 -3.27
C MET A 446 -18.09 18.21 -1.97
N CYS A 447 -18.94 17.32 -1.51
CA CYS A 447 -19.66 17.40 -0.23
C CYS A 447 -19.15 16.34 0.74
N GLY A 448 -19.25 16.60 2.03
CA GLY A 448 -19.12 15.59 3.08
C GLY A 448 -20.44 14.81 3.21
N SER A 449 -21.27 15.20 4.17
CA SER A 449 -22.57 14.56 4.43
C SER A 449 -23.69 15.15 3.59
N ILE A 450 -24.88 14.57 3.71
CA ILE A 450 -26.08 15.06 3.01
C ILE A 450 -26.48 16.47 3.48
N GLU A 451 -26.15 16.84 4.71
CA GLU A 451 -26.39 18.18 5.26
C GLU A 451 -25.65 19.26 4.45
N ASP A 452 -24.45 18.97 3.96
CA ASP A 452 -23.70 19.90 3.09
C ASP A 452 -24.44 20.14 1.79
N VAL A 453 -25.06 19.11 1.21
CA VAL A 453 -25.90 19.23 0.00
C VAL A 453 -27.10 20.14 0.26
N LEU A 454 -27.80 19.92 1.38
CA LEU A 454 -28.96 20.74 1.77
C LEU A 454 -28.55 22.19 2.07
N ALA A 455 -27.36 22.41 2.61
CA ALA A 455 -26.83 23.75 2.82
C ALA A 455 -26.49 24.45 1.48
N LYS A 456 -25.86 23.76 0.54
CA LYS A 456 -25.59 24.28 -0.81
C LYS A 456 -26.87 24.60 -1.59
N ARG A 457 -27.90 23.76 -1.47
CA ARG A 457 -29.21 24.03 -2.07
C ARG A 457 -29.78 25.41 -1.67
N LYS A 458 -29.57 25.82 -0.41
CA LYS A 458 -30.09 27.12 0.08
C LYS A 458 -29.32 28.32 -0.48
N GLN A 459 -28.14 28.10 -1.05
CA GLN A 459 -27.26 29.14 -1.60
C GLN A 459 -27.36 29.25 -3.13
N MET A 460 -27.94 28.24 -3.78
CA MET A 460 -28.24 28.22 -5.22
C MET A 460 -29.65 28.79 -5.50
#